data_ed2fbf61d2658a6071bba3eb6f3c8b76
#
_entry.id   ed2fbf61d2658a6071bba3eb6f3c8b76
#
_cell.length_a   1.000
_cell.length_b   1.000
_cell.length_c   1.000
_cell.angle_alpha   90.00
_cell.angle_beta   90.00
_cell.angle_gamma   90.00
#
_symmetry.space_group_name_H-M   'P 1'
#
loop_
_entity.id
_entity.type
_entity.pdbx_description
1 polymer ?
#
loop_
_entity_poly.entity_id
_entity_poly.type
_entity_poly.pdbx_seq_one_letter_code
_entity_poly.pdbx_strand_id
1 'polypeptide(L)'
;MKKELIELRVNGRRHELAIEPSELLLDVLRRELDLTGSKRGCDDSSCGACTVLIDGVPTLSCTALAMSYTADEQSSPEITTVEGIADHGALAAIQKAYGDWGGAQCGYCTPGFMITVKALLDRNPEPSEEEIRHALSGNLCRCTGYTQMYQAIKAAIEAEQRSR
;
A
#
# COMPACT_ATOMS: atom_id res chain seq x y z
N MET A 1 -10.50 19.93 18.25
CA MET A 1 -10.23 20.98 17.22
C MET A 1 -11.41 21.05 16.27
N LYS A 2 -11.54 22.13 15.47
CA LYS A 2 -12.66 22.25 14.51
C LYS A 2 -12.40 21.31 13.35
N LYS A 3 -13.39 20.48 12.99
CA LYS A 3 -13.32 19.62 11.81
C LYS A 3 -13.49 20.44 10.54
N GLU A 4 -12.80 20.05 9.49
CA GLU A 4 -12.87 20.62 8.15
C GLU A 4 -13.33 19.57 7.15
N LEU A 5 -14.12 20.01 6.16
CA LEU A 5 -14.56 19.13 5.07
C LEU A 5 -13.44 19.01 4.05
N ILE A 6 -13.10 17.78 3.73
CA ILE A 6 -12.15 17.45 2.68
C ILE A 6 -12.74 16.41 1.71
N GLU A 7 -12.24 16.35 0.50
CA GLU A 7 -12.49 15.27 -0.44
C GLU A 7 -11.21 14.47 -0.67
N LEU A 8 -11.26 13.14 -0.46
CA LEU A 8 -10.17 12.23 -0.82
C LEU A 8 -10.61 11.30 -1.95
N ARG A 9 -9.69 11.02 -2.90
CA ARG A 9 -9.86 9.95 -3.86
C ARG A 9 -9.12 8.71 -3.37
N VAL A 10 -9.86 7.65 -3.07
CA VAL A 10 -9.29 6.43 -2.50
C VAL A 10 -9.83 5.22 -3.27
N ASN A 11 -8.94 4.42 -3.84
CA ASN A 11 -9.26 3.23 -4.63
C ASN A 11 -10.30 3.53 -5.74
N GLY A 12 -10.09 4.63 -6.47
CA GLY A 12 -10.93 5.08 -7.56
C GLY A 12 -12.28 5.69 -7.14
N ARG A 13 -12.51 5.90 -5.84
CA ARG A 13 -13.76 6.48 -5.32
C ARG A 13 -13.49 7.81 -4.62
N ARG A 14 -14.45 8.73 -4.72
CA ARG A 14 -14.44 10.00 -3.98
C ARG A 14 -15.13 9.82 -2.63
N HIS A 15 -14.53 10.38 -1.60
CA HIS A 15 -15.02 10.36 -0.22
C HIS A 15 -14.98 11.77 0.36
N GLU A 16 -16.16 12.30 0.70
CA GLU A 16 -16.28 13.54 1.45
C GLU A 16 -16.23 13.23 2.95
N LEU A 17 -15.32 13.85 3.67
CA LEU A 17 -15.01 13.55 5.07
C LEU A 17 -14.89 14.84 5.88
N ALA A 18 -15.34 14.81 7.14
CA ALA A 18 -15.12 15.87 8.11
C ALA A 18 -14.05 15.43 9.11
N ILE A 19 -12.83 15.90 8.94
CA ILE A 19 -11.67 15.50 9.74
C ILE A 19 -11.03 16.67 10.48
N GLU A 20 -10.24 16.39 11.50
CA GLU A 20 -9.37 17.40 12.10
C GLU A 20 -8.11 17.61 11.22
N PRO A 21 -7.60 18.86 11.07
CA PRO A 21 -6.44 19.13 10.21
C PRO A 21 -5.18 18.36 10.56
N SER A 22 -5.07 17.90 11.81
CA SER A 22 -3.93 17.11 12.31
C SER A 22 -4.08 15.59 12.11
N GLU A 23 -5.20 15.12 11.54
CA GLU A 23 -5.42 13.69 11.37
C GLU A 23 -4.48 13.10 10.32
N LEU A 24 -3.86 11.96 10.69
CA LEU A 24 -2.96 11.23 9.81
C LEU A 24 -3.75 10.44 8.78
N LEU A 25 -3.23 10.36 7.57
CA LEU A 25 -3.86 9.61 6.48
C LEU A 25 -4.17 8.17 6.88
N LEU A 26 -3.26 7.49 7.57
CA LEU A 26 -3.50 6.14 8.07
C LEU A 26 -4.74 6.04 8.96
N ASP A 27 -4.93 7.01 9.86
CA ASP A 27 -6.06 7.00 10.79
C ASP A 27 -7.38 7.25 10.06
N VAL A 28 -7.40 8.18 9.09
CA VAL A 28 -8.56 8.45 8.24
C VAL A 28 -8.92 7.22 7.40
N LEU A 29 -7.97 6.60 6.72
CA LEU A 29 -8.22 5.39 5.94
C LEU A 29 -8.84 4.29 6.80
N ARG A 30 -8.33 4.08 8.02
CA ARG A 30 -8.75 2.98 8.88
C ARG A 30 -10.04 3.23 9.65
N ARG A 31 -10.29 4.47 10.09
CA ARG A 31 -11.40 4.80 11.01
C ARG A 31 -12.62 5.36 10.28
N GLU A 32 -12.37 6.20 9.26
CA GLU A 32 -13.45 6.87 8.54
C GLU A 32 -13.89 6.08 7.30
N LEU A 33 -12.94 5.33 6.67
CA LEU A 33 -13.21 4.57 5.44
C LEU A 33 -13.21 3.05 5.64
N ASP A 34 -12.98 2.55 6.85
CA ASP A 34 -12.89 1.11 7.17
C ASP A 34 -11.85 0.33 6.34
N LEU A 35 -10.90 1.03 5.71
CA LEU A 35 -9.79 0.43 4.95
C LEU A 35 -8.68 0.00 5.90
N THR A 36 -8.86 -1.15 6.52
CA THR A 36 -8.01 -1.63 7.62
C THR A 36 -6.76 -2.39 7.17
N GLY A 37 -6.55 -2.57 5.87
CA GLY A 37 -5.40 -3.27 5.29
C GLY A 37 -4.06 -2.64 5.68
N SER A 38 -3.89 -1.33 5.48
CA SER A 38 -2.70 -0.61 5.95
C SER A 38 -2.62 -0.63 7.48
N LYS A 39 -1.44 -0.90 8.04
CA LYS A 39 -1.25 -1.16 9.48
C LYS A 39 -0.28 -0.15 10.13
N ARG A 40 -0.52 0.18 11.40
CA ARG A 40 0.43 0.93 12.23
C ARG A 40 1.38 -0.06 12.92
N GLY A 41 2.56 -0.31 12.34
CA GLY A 41 3.56 -1.23 12.89
C GLY A 41 4.66 -0.55 13.72
N CYS A 42 4.77 0.75 13.59
CA CYS A 42 5.68 1.62 14.35
C CYS A 42 5.05 3.01 14.51
N ASP A 43 5.79 3.94 15.15
CA ASP A 43 5.42 5.35 15.32
C ASP A 43 6.53 6.31 14.83
N ASP A 44 7.58 5.76 14.20
CA ASP A 44 8.78 6.46 13.74
C ASP A 44 9.05 6.33 12.24
N SER A 45 8.08 5.85 11.47
CA SER A 45 8.16 5.68 10.00
C SER A 45 9.18 4.64 9.50
N SER A 46 9.65 3.73 10.35
CA SER A 46 10.71 2.78 10.01
C SER A 46 10.22 1.47 9.37
N CYS A 47 8.95 1.05 9.61
CA CYS A 47 8.55 -0.33 9.33
C CYS A 47 7.84 -0.57 7.98
N GLY A 48 7.31 0.45 7.32
CA GLY A 48 6.62 0.33 6.03
C GLY A 48 5.26 -0.39 6.03
N ALA A 49 4.73 -0.85 7.18
CA ALA A 49 3.45 -1.56 7.25
C ALA A 49 2.24 -0.69 6.87
N CYS A 50 2.39 0.62 6.92
CA CYS A 50 1.36 1.61 6.57
C CYS A 50 1.46 2.12 5.13
N THR A 51 2.33 1.58 4.29
CA THR A 51 2.54 2.06 2.92
C THR A 51 1.26 2.01 2.11
N VAL A 52 0.96 3.11 1.44
CA VAL A 52 -0.07 3.28 0.41
C VAL A 52 0.58 3.87 -0.84
N LEU A 53 -0.11 3.89 -1.98
CA LEU A 53 0.35 4.68 -3.12
C LEU A 53 -0.38 6.02 -3.15
N ILE A 54 0.36 7.08 -3.41
CA ILE A 54 -0.19 8.39 -3.79
C ILE A 54 0.26 8.65 -5.23
N ASP A 55 -0.67 8.65 -6.16
CA ASP A 55 -0.38 8.74 -7.59
C ASP A 55 0.70 7.74 -8.05
N GLY A 56 0.61 6.50 -7.56
CA GLY A 56 1.57 5.42 -7.85
C GLY A 56 2.88 5.47 -7.05
N VAL A 57 3.10 6.47 -6.20
CA VAL A 57 4.32 6.62 -5.39
C VAL A 57 4.11 6.03 -3.99
N PRO A 58 4.94 5.05 -3.55
CA PRO A 58 4.86 4.51 -2.19
C PRO A 58 5.08 5.60 -1.13
N THR A 59 4.10 5.75 -0.26
CA THR A 59 4.07 6.79 0.77
C THR A 59 3.68 6.19 2.13
N LEU A 60 4.35 6.61 3.19
CA LEU A 60 4.06 6.16 4.56
C LEU A 60 2.88 6.95 5.13
N SER A 61 1.69 6.36 5.16
CA SER A 61 0.47 7.03 5.60
C SER A 61 0.43 7.37 7.09
N CYS A 62 1.28 6.77 7.92
CA CYS A 62 1.36 7.04 9.36
C CYS A 62 2.02 8.38 9.73
N THR A 63 2.64 9.07 8.78
CA THR A 63 3.26 10.39 8.96
C THR A 63 2.75 11.44 7.98
N ALA A 64 1.87 11.04 7.09
CA ALA A 64 1.22 11.89 6.11
C ALA A 64 -0.06 12.50 6.71
N LEU A 65 -0.24 13.81 6.62
CA LEU A 65 -1.50 14.47 7.00
C LEU A 65 -2.55 14.22 5.90
N ALA A 66 -3.74 13.75 6.28
CA ALA A 66 -4.80 13.48 5.31
C ALA A 66 -5.19 14.71 4.50
N MET A 67 -5.20 15.87 5.15
CA MET A 67 -5.53 17.16 4.54
C MET A 67 -4.59 17.55 3.38
N SER A 68 -3.35 17.06 3.36
CA SER A 68 -2.39 17.33 2.27
C SER A 68 -2.75 16.65 0.94
N TYR A 69 -3.71 15.75 0.95
CA TYR A 69 -4.16 14.98 -0.23
C TYR A 69 -5.61 15.26 -0.60
N THR A 70 -6.17 16.35 -0.07
CA THR A 70 -7.50 16.82 -0.46
C THR A 70 -7.54 17.13 -1.96
N ALA A 71 -8.58 16.63 -2.64
CA ALA A 71 -8.86 17.02 -4.01
C ALA A 71 -9.28 18.50 -4.06
N ASP A 72 -8.70 19.25 -4.96
CA ASP A 72 -9.03 20.63 -5.27
C ASP A 72 -9.11 20.86 -6.79
N GLU A 73 -9.27 22.12 -7.22
CA GLU A 73 -9.37 22.46 -8.65
C GLU A 73 -8.07 22.19 -9.43
N GLN A 74 -6.91 22.14 -8.77
CA GLN A 74 -5.60 21.97 -9.38
C GLN A 74 -5.07 20.53 -9.24
N SER A 75 -5.50 19.82 -8.20
CA SER A 75 -4.97 18.50 -7.86
C SER A 75 -6.04 17.59 -7.28
N SER A 76 -6.00 16.34 -7.66
CA SER A 76 -6.88 15.29 -7.11
C SER A 76 -6.08 13.99 -6.95
N PRO A 77 -5.18 13.92 -5.95
CA PRO A 77 -4.30 12.77 -5.77
C PRO A 77 -5.09 11.49 -5.56
N GLU A 78 -4.70 10.43 -6.28
CA GLU A 78 -5.30 9.10 -6.11
C GLU A 78 -4.55 8.31 -5.04
N ILE A 79 -5.26 7.91 -4.00
CA ILE A 79 -4.73 7.08 -2.92
C ILE A 79 -5.11 5.63 -3.20
N THR A 80 -4.12 4.74 -3.37
CA THR A 80 -4.36 3.31 -3.52
C THR A 80 -3.88 2.56 -2.29
N THR A 81 -4.79 1.82 -1.65
CA THR A 81 -4.50 0.92 -0.54
C THR A 81 -4.41 -0.52 -1.02
N VAL A 82 -4.02 -1.46 -0.16
CA VAL A 82 -3.96 -2.89 -0.51
C VAL A 82 -5.31 -3.47 -0.94
N GLU A 83 -6.40 -2.90 -0.48
CA GLU A 83 -7.76 -3.27 -0.91
C GLU A 83 -8.04 -2.86 -2.36
N GLY A 84 -7.38 -1.80 -2.83
CA GLY A 84 -7.56 -1.25 -4.17
C GLY A 84 -6.66 -1.83 -5.25
N ILE A 85 -5.70 -2.71 -4.91
CA ILE A 85 -4.83 -3.32 -5.93
C ILE A 85 -5.44 -4.55 -6.62
N ALA A 86 -6.56 -5.07 -6.10
CA ALA A 86 -7.32 -6.14 -6.74
C ALA A 86 -8.09 -5.60 -7.95
N ASP A 87 -8.17 -6.38 -9.03
CA ASP A 87 -8.87 -5.97 -10.24
C ASP A 87 -10.25 -6.65 -10.31
N HIS A 88 -11.33 -5.84 -10.29
CA HIS A 88 -12.73 -6.28 -10.47
C HIS A 88 -13.12 -7.56 -9.71
N GLY A 89 -12.60 -7.71 -8.47
CA GLY A 89 -12.86 -8.87 -7.62
C GLY A 89 -11.89 -10.04 -7.79
N ALA A 90 -10.96 -9.97 -8.75
CA ALA A 90 -9.84 -10.90 -8.84
C ALA A 90 -8.65 -10.39 -8.02
N LEU A 91 -7.97 -11.31 -7.31
CA LEU A 91 -6.75 -10.95 -6.60
C LEU A 91 -5.65 -10.56 -7.59
N ALA A 92 -4.93 -9.47 -7.30
CA ALA A 92 -3.70 -9.15 -8.02
C ALA A 92 -2.69 -10.29 -7.92
N ALA A 93 -1.81 -10.43 -8.91
CA ALA A 93 -0.82 -11.52 -8.95
C ALA A 93 -0.01 -11.63 -7.65
N ILE A 94 0.38 -10.49 -7.07
CA ILE A 94 1.11 -10.47 -5.79
C ILE A 94 0.26 -10.96 -4.62
N GLN A 95 -1.02 -10.62 -4.55
CA GLN A 95 -1.91 -11.08 -3.48
C GLN A 95 -2.10 -12.60 -3.55
N LYS A 96 -2.33 -13.12 -4.76
CA LYS A 96 -2.43 -14.56 -5.00
C LYS A 96 -1.14 -15.31 -4.65
N ALA A 97 0.00 -14.82 -5.13
CA ALA A 97 1.30 -15.43 -4.88
C ALA A 97 1.66 -15.49 -3.39
N TYR A 98 1.33 -14.46 -2.60
CA TYR A 98 1.55 -14.50 -1.15
C TYR A 98 0.74 -15.60 -0.45
N GLY A 99 -0.48 -15.88 -0.92
CA GLY A 99 -1.28 -17.00 -0.44
C GLY A 99 -0.67 -18.35 -0.84
N ASP A 100 -0.35 -18.52 -2.12
CA ASP A 100 0.11 -19.79 -2.70
C ASP A 100 1.51 -20.21 -2.17
N TRP A 101 2.39 -19.24 -1.91
CA TRP A 101 3.79 -19.47 -1.52
C TRP A 101 4.07 -19.27 -0.03
N GLY A 102 3.03 -19.00 0.78
CA GLY A 102 3.20 -18.78 2.22
C GLY A 102 4.03 -17.53 2.53
N GLY A 103 3.90 -16.48 1.71
CA GLY A 103 4.63 -15.20 1.87
C GLY A 103 4.23 -14.41 3.13
N ALA A 104 3.23 -14.87 3.87
CA ALA A 104 2.75 -14.26 5.10
C ALA A 104 2.69 -15.28 6.25
N GLN A 105 3.01 -14.83 7.48
CA GLN A 105 2.74 -15.57 8.70
C GLN A 105 1.69 -14.83 9.55
N CYS A 106 2.08 -13.84 10.36
CA CYS A 106 1.08 -13.03 11.08
C CYS A 106 0.28 -12.08 10.17
N GLY A 107 0.76 -11.78 8.96
CA GLY A 107 0.08 -10.95 7.97
C GLY A 107 0.21 -9.44 8.18
N TYR A 108 0.78 -8.98 9.30
CA TYR A 108 0.75 -7.57 9.68
C TYR A 108 1.53 -6.65 8.72
N CYS A 109 2.69 -7.06 8.25
CA CYS A 109 3.51 -6.30 7.30
C CYS A 109 3.08 -6.50 5.84
N THR A 110 2.32 -7.56 5.55
CA THR A 110 1.99 -8.01 4.20
C THR A 110 1.38 -6.92 3.31
N PRO A 111 0.43 -6.09 3.77
CA PRO A 111 -0.12 -5.01 2.95
C PRO A 111 0.94 -4.02 2.45
N GLY A 112 1.85 -3.61 3.33
CA GLY A 112 2.94 -2.69 2.95
C GLY A 112 3.86 -3.29 1.91
N PHE A 113 4.24 -4.57 2.04
CA PHE A 113 5.03 -5.27 1.02
C PHE A 113 4.30 -5.34 -0.32
N MET A 114 3.02 -5.72 -0.33
CA MET A 114 2.22 -5.82 -1.56
C MET A 114 2.14 -4.49 -2.31
N ILE A 115 1.89 -3.41 -1.60
CA ILE A 115 1.85 -2.04 -2.16
C ILE A 115 3.21 -1.65 -2.74
N THR A 116 4.30 -1.93 -2.02
CA THR A 116 5.66 -1.61 -2.50
C THR A 116 6.03 -2.42 -3.74
N VAL A 117 5.69 -3.72 -3.77
CA VAL A 117 5.90 -4.57 -4.95
C VAL A 117 5.07 -4.09 -6.12
N LYS A 118 3.80 -3.75 -5.91
CA LYS A 118 2.93 -3.19 -6.96
C LYS A 118 3.57 -1.97 -7.60
N ALA A 119 4.03 -1.02 -6.80
CA ALA A 119 4.71 0.18 -7.31
C ALA A 119 6.01 -0.14 -8.07
N LEU A 120 6.76 -1.16 -7.65
CA LEU A 120 7.94 -1.62 -8.36
C LEU A 120 7.57 -2.17 -9.74
N LEU A 121 6.57 -3.06 -9.80
CA LEU A 121 6.16 -3.72 -11.03
C LEU A 121 5.50 -2.78 -12.04
N ASP A 122 4.81 -1.75 -11.57
CA ASP A 122 4.23 -0.70 -12.43
C ASP A 122 5.31 0.12 -13.14
N ARG A 123 6.48 0.32 -12.49
CA ARG A 123 7.62 1.05 -13.06
C ARG A 123 8.56 0.16 -13.85
N ASN A 124 8.82 -1.03 -13.37
CA ASN A 124 9.70 -2.02 -13.97
C ASN A 124 9.07 -3.41 -13.87
N PRO A 125 8.48 -3.93 -14.96
CA PRO A 125 7.82 -5.24 -14.95
C PRO A 125 8.78 -6.43 -14.81
N GLU A 126 10.07 -6.21 -15.03
CA GLU A 126 11.12 -7.24 -14.99
C GLU A 126 12.27 -6.82 -14.06
N PRO A 127 11.98 -6.61 -12.76
CA PRO A 127 13.00 -6.14 -11.85
C PRO A 127 14.01 -7.25 -11.55
N SER A 128 15.29 -6.88 -11.49
CA SER A 128 16.36 -7.71 -10.97
C SER A 128 16.14 -8.01 -9.47
N GLU A 129 16.81 -9.04 -8.97
CA GLU A 129 16.77 -9.35 -7.53
C GLU A 129 17.29 -8.19 -6.67
N GLU A 130 18.27 -7.46 -7.14
CA GLU A 130 18.82 -6.28 -6.45
C GLU A 130 17.78 -5.15 -6.38
N GLU A 131 17.07 -4.87 -7.46
CA GLU A 131 15.99 -3.88 -7.48
C GLU A 131 14.84 -4.26 -6.55
N ILE A 132 14.47 -5.55 -6.50
CA ILE A 132 13.46 -6.04 -5.55
C ILE A 132 13.93 -5.81 -4.12
N ARG A 133 15.17 -6.18 -3.77
CA ARG A 133 15.75 -5.96 -2.44
C ARG A 133 15.79 -4.48 -2.07
N HIS A 134 16.20 -3.63 -3.00
CA HIS A 134 16.27 -2.19 -2.80
C HIS A 134 14.87 -1.60 -2.56
N ALA A 135 13.90 -1.94 -3.39
CA ALA A 135 12.53 -1.46 -3.24
C ALA A 135 11.92 -1.83 -1.87
N LEU A 136 12.22 -3.04 -1.39
CA LEU A 136 11.68 -3.57 -0.13
C LEU A 136 12.49 -3.15 1.12
N SER A 137 13.57 -2.40 0.98
CA SER A 137 14.43 -2.02 2.11
C SER A 137 13.74 -1.20 3.18
N GLY A 138 12.65 -0.50 2.82
CA GLY A 138 11.77 0.25 3.74
C GLY A 138 10.67 -0.57 4.39
N ASN A 139 10.60 -1.90 4.16
CA ASN A 139 9.54 -2.75 4.70
C ASN A 139 10.11 -3.81 5.64
N LEU A 140 9.67 -3.83 6.89
CA LEU A 140 10.15 -4.75 7.92
C LEU A 140 9.16 -5.89 8.17
N CYS A 141 9.71 -7.12 8.23
CA CYS A 141 8.97 -8.30 8.68
C CYS A 141 9.72 -8.99 9.82
N ARG A 142 9.02 -9.26 10.94
CA ARG A 142 9.61 -9.93 12.10
C ARG A 142 9.44 -11.46 12.09
N CYS A 143 8.59 -11.99 11.21
CA CYS A 143 8.13 -13.38 11.27
C CYS A 143 8.78 -14.30 10.24
N THR A 144 8.83 -13.88 8.97
CA THR A 144 9.07 -14.78 7.82
C THR A 144 10.54 -15.05 7.50
N GLY A 145 11.47 -14.23 8.00
CA GLY A 145 12.87 -14.25 7.54
C GLY A 145 13.03 -13.90 6.04
N TYR A 146 11.98 -13.34 5.42
CA TYR A 146 11.93 -12.82 4.05
C TYR A 146 12.00 -13.86 2.92
N THR A 147 12.53 -15.04 3.10
CA THR A 147 12.77 -16.03 2.03
C THR A 147 11.50 -16.36 1.23
N GLN A 148 10.43 -16.75 1.91
CA GLN A 148 9.15 -17.09 1.26
C GLN A 148 8.48 -15.88 0.61
N MET A 149 8.67 -14.68 1.20
CA MET A 149 8.18 -13.44 0.61
C MET A 149 8.86 -13.18 -0.74
N TYR A 150 10.18 -13.33 -0.83
CA TYR A 150 10.90 -13.21 -2.11
C TYR A 150 10.46 -14.25 -3.15
N GLN A 151 10.20 -15.48 -2.72
CA GLN A 151 9.67 -16.52 -3.61
C GLN A 151 8.28 -16.14 -4.14
N ALA A 152 7.39 -15.64 -3.27
CA ALA A 152 6.08 -15.16 -3.68
C ALA A 152 6.17 -13.99 -4.66
N ILE A 153 7.09 -13.04 -4.43
CA ILE A 153 7.30 -11.90 -5.34
C ILE A 153 7.79 -12.37 -6.70
N LYS A 154 8.77 -13.28 -6.76
CA LYS A 154 9.25 -13.85 -8.02
C LYS A 154 8.12 -14.57 -8.77
N ALA A 155 7.31 -15.37 -8.08
CA ALA A 155 6.16 -16.05 -8.67
C ALA A 155 5.09 -15.07 -9.20
N ALA A 156 4.87 -13.94 -8.53
CA ALA A 156 3.98 -12.88 -9.01
C ALA A 156 4.50 -12.23 -10.29
N ILE A 157 5.80 -11.93 -10.37
CA ILE A 157 6.45 -11.37 -11.56
C ILE A 157 6.28 -12.32 -12.75
N GLU A 158 6.58 -13.60 -12.56
CA GLU A 158 6.41 -14.61 -13.61
C GLU A 158 4.94 -14.77 -14.06
N ALA A 159 3.99 -14.64 -13.13
CA ALA A 159 2.56 -14.71 -13.46
C ALA A 159 2.12 -13.50 -14.30
N GLU A 160 2.57 -12.30 -13.98
CA GLU A 160 2.28 -11.09 -14.77
C GLU A 160 2.92 -11.13 -16.16
N GLN A 161 4.15 -11.64 -16.28
CA GLN A 161 4.80 -11.83 -17.59
C GLN A 161 4.05 -12.80 -18.49
N ARG A 162 3.47 -13.86 -17.92
CA ARG A 162 2.65 -14.84 -18.69
C ARG A 162 1.29 -14.32 -19.11
N SER A 163 0.79 -13.28 -18.48
CA SER A 163 -0.52 -12.67 -18.77
C SER A 163 -0.47 -11.55 -19.82
N ARG A 164 0.72 -11.12 -20.20
CA ARG A 164 0.99 -10.11 -21.25
C ARG A 164 1.15 -10.76 -22.61
#